data_c1408d2ee84a186ad9a6be608d2fda7d
#
_entry.id   c1408d2ee84a186ad9a6be608d2fda7d
#
_cell.length_a   1.000
_cell.length_b   1.000
_cell.length_c   1.000
_cell.angle_alpha   90.00
_cell.angle_beta   90.00
_cell.angle_gamma   90.00
#
_symmetry.space_group_name_H-M   'P 1'
#
loop_
_entity.id
_entity.type
_entity.pdbx_description
1 polymer ?
#
loop_
_entity_poly.entity_id
_entity_poly.type
_entity_poly.pdbx_seq_one_letter_code
_entity_poly.pdbx_strand_id
1 'polypeptide(L)'
;MKSKVRLLLVSLLFVAPVSVYAQKDSVWLKCPLDEAIIVPPPKNVMKFDEPDLCVGLVSVPDTTVKACITGRVSNVIQNEDEKWDVVFYYRDYYFWYSGLSKVIVKKNDNLKVSQPLGYITPGDKLELSIFKFETPLDPTRFLDCKVVMKTD
;
A
#
# COMPACT_ATOMS: atom_id res chain seq x y z
N MET A 1 4.56 79.75 -18.73
CA MET A 1 4.34 78.45 -19.43
C MET A 1 4.54 77.30 -18.43
N LYS A 2 3.48 76.65 -18.08
CA LYS A 2 3.50 75.54 -17.06
C LYS A 2 3.44 74.20 -17.78
N SER A 3 4.54 73.47 -17.81
CA SER A 3 4.63 72.13 -18.36
C SER A 3 4.07 71.13 -17.34
N LYS A 4 2.99 70.40 -17.69
CA LYS A 4 2.40 69.32 -16.89
C LYS A 4 3.09 68.01 -17.28
N VAL A 5 4.01 67.54 -16.44
CA VAL A 5 4.54 66.17 -16.55
C VAL A 5 3.50 65.21 -16.06
N ARG A 6 2.93 64.39 -16.96
CA ARG A 6 2.07 63.25 -16.61
C ARG A 6 2.95 62.08 -16.22
N LEU A 7 2.91 61.75 -14.95
CA LEU A 7 3.53 60.53 -14.40
C LEU A 7 2.68 59.33 -14.77
N LEU A 8 3.12 58.49 -15.71
CA LEU A 8 2.51 57.21 -16.06
C LEU A 8 2.98 56.17 -15.06
N LEU A 9 2.10 55.80 -14.11
CA LEU A 9 2.32 54.68 -13.19
C LEU A 9 2.10 53.37 -13.95
N VAL A 10 3.17 52.74 -14.37
CA VAL A 10 3.14 51.40 -14.91
C VAL A 10 3.06 50.41 -13.73
N SER A 11 1.85 49.90 -13.46
CA SER A 11 1.61 48.87 -12.49
C SER A 11 2.13 47.52 -13.03
N LEU A 12 3.31 47.10 -12.56
CA LEU A 12 3.90 45.81 -12.88
C LEU A 12 3.19 44.74 -12.04
N LEU A 13 2.21 44.06 -12.62
CA LEU A 13 1.59 42.87 -12.03
C LEU A 13 2.63 41.73 -11.98
N PHE A 14 3.20 41.50 -10.81
CA PHE A 14 4.00 40.32 -10.52
C PHE A 14 3.03 39.11 -10.42
N VAL A 15 2.90 38.36 -11.51
CA VAL A 15 2.29 37.04 -11.49
C VAL A 15 3.34 36.09 -10.90
N ALA A 16 3.23 35.82 -9.60
CA ALA A 16 4.03 34.77 -8.95
C ALA A 16 3.60 33.42 -9.53
N PRO A 17 4.52 32.56 -10.01
CA PRO A 17 4.18 31.20 -10.41
C PRO A 17 3.72 30.45 -9.16
N VAL A 18 2.44 30.08 -9.12
CA VAL A 18 1.93 29.14 -8.12
C VAL A 18 2.52 27.78 -8.47
N SER A 19 3.63 27.44 -7.82
CA SER A 19 4.16 26.08 -7.87
C SER A 19 3.16 25.16 -7.19
N VAL A 20 2.33 24.51 -7.98
CA VAL A 20 1.51 23.40 -7.53
C VAL A 20 2.48 22.26 -7.21
N TYR A 21 2.92 22.20 -5.95
CA TYR A 21 3.55 21.00 -5.44
C TYR A 21 2.47 19.91 -5.46
N ALA A 22 2.52 19.06 -6.48
CA ALA A 22 1.83 17.79 -6.44
C ALA A 22 2.34 17.06 -5.20
N GLN A 23 1.55 17.08 -4.14
CA GLN A 23 1.82 16.35 -2.90
C GLN A 23 1.81 14.88 -3.31
N LYS A 24 3.02 14.31 -3.45
CA LYS A 24 3.20 12.89 -3.70
C LYS A 24 2.68 12.19 -2.45
N ASP A 25 1.45 11.68 -2.51
CA ASP A 25 0.86 10.83 -1.50
C ASP A 25 1.67 9.52 -1.43
N SER A 26 2.87 9.59 -0.89
CA SER A 26 3.70 8.44 -0.63
C SER A 26 3.27 7.85 0.71
N VAL A 27 2.32 6.94 0.67
CA VAL A 27 2.01 6.09 1.81
C VAL A 27 3.17 5.11 1.97
N TRP A 28 3.94 5.26 3.03
CA TRP A 28 5.00 4.31 3.38
C TRP A 28 4.40 3.22 4.25
N LEU A 29 4.54 1.97 3.80
CA LEU A 29 3.98 0.80 4.44
C LEU A 29 5.09 -0.04 5.05
N LYS A 30 4.90 -0.47 6.28
CA LYS A 30 5.77 -1.47 6.89
C LYS A 30 5.53 -2.83 6.26
N CYS A 31 6.61 -3.60 6.09
CA CYS A 31 6.48 -4.97 5.63
C CYS A 31 5.61 -5.78 6.61
N PRO A 32 4.62 -6.54 6.12
CA PRO A 32 3.72 -7.31 6.99
C PRO A 32 4.37 -8.54 7.60
N LEU A 33 5.52 -8.98 7.08
CA LEU A 33 6.31 -10.10 7.60
C LEU A 33 7.75 -9.64 7.79
N ASP A 34 8.35 -9.97 8.92
CA ASP A 34 9.79 -9.81 9.09
C ASP A 34 10.51 -10.89 8.24
N GLU A 35 11.67 -10.54 7.70
CA GLU A 35 12.47 -11.45 6.85
C GLU A 35 11.68 -12.02 5.63
N ALA A 36 10.75 -11.25 5.09
CA ALA A 36 9.96 -11.66 3.94
C ALA A 36 10.79 -11.67 2.65
N ILE A 37 10.56 -12.70 1.84
CA ILE A 37 11.05 -12.78 0.45
C ILE A 37 9.88 -12.41 -0.46
N ILE A 38 10.09 -11.45 -1.35
CA ILE A 38 9.12 -11.12 -2.39
C ILE A 38 9.16 -12.21 -3.47
N VAL A 39 8.02 -12.84 -3.69
CA VAL A 39 7.84 -13.83 -4.75
C VAL A 39 7.30 -13.10 -5.98
N PRO A 40 8.02 -13.12 -7.12
CA PRO A 40 7.52 -12.51 -8.34
C PRO A 40 6.27 -13.25 -8.84
N PRO A 41 5.34 -12.56 -9.53
CA PRO A 41 4.19 -13.19 -10.13
C PRO A 41 4.63 -14.24 -11.17
N PRO A 42 3.86 -15.33 -11.37
CA PRO A 42 4.21 -16.36 -12.32
C PRO A 42 4.35 -15.79 -13.74
N LYS A 43 5.44 -16.13 -14.44
CA LYS A 43 5.81 -15.57 -15.75
C LYS A 43 4.86 -15.96 -16.91
N ASN A 44 3.97 -16.94 -16.71
CA ASN A 44 3.19 -17.59 -17.78
C ASN A 44 1.67 -17.40 -17.68
N VAL A 45 1.21 -16.35 -17.03
CA VAL A 45 -0.23 -16.04 -17.05
C VAL A 45 -0.52 -15.27 -18.32
N MET A 46 -1.29 -15.85 -19.24
CA MET A 46 -1.88 -15.08 -20.35
C MET A 46 -2.83 -14.05 -19.74
N LYS A 47 -2.35 -12.81 -19.67
CA LYS A 47 -3.13 -11.70 -19.12
C LYS A 47 -4.03 -11.17 -20.23
N PHE A 48 -5.27 -11.60 -20.25
CA PHE A 48 -6.34 -10.94 -21.01
C PHE A 48 -7.02 -9.84 -20.19
N ASP A 49 -6.76 -9.80 -18.87
CA ASP A 49 -7.32 -8.85 -17.92
C ASP A 49 -6.24 -7.91 -17.37
N GLU A 50 -6.67 -6.87 -16.65
CA GLU A 50 -5.79 -5.92 -15.98
C GLU A 50 -4.72 -6.62 -15.14
N PRO A 51 -3.50 -6.07 -15.03
CA PRO A 51 -2.43 -6.71 -14.29
C PRO A 51 -2.86 -6.92 -12.83
N ASP A 52 -2.74 -8.16 -12.36
CA ASP A 52 -2.92 -8.48 -10.95
C ASP A 52 -1.79 -7.81 -10.17
N LEU A 53 -2.09 -6.65 -9.59
CA LEU A 53 -1.15 -5.82 -8.86
C LEU A 53 -1.10 -6.27 -7.40
N CYS A 54 -0.85 -7.56 -7.16
CA CYS A 54 -0.58 -8.09 -5.83
C CYS A 54 0.91 -8.39 -5.65
N VAL A 55 1.36 -8.43 -4.40
CA VAL A 55 2.68 -8.92 -4.02
C VAL A 55 2.54 -10.20 -3.22
N GLY A 56 3.26 -11.24 -3.62
CA GLY A 56 3.45 -12.45 -2.83
C GLY A 56 4.63 -12.31 -1.89
N LEU A 57 4.43 -12.62 -0.61
CA LEU A 57 5.44 -12.59 0.43
C LEU A 57 5.53 -13.96 1.09
N VAL A 58 6.74 -14.49 1.22
CA VAL A 58 7.01 -15.78 1.87
C VAL A 58 8.02 -15.55 2.99
N SER A 59 7.76 -16.13 4.15
CA SER A 59 8.73 -16.21 5.24
C SER A 59 8.65 -17.58 5.91
N VAL A 60 9.79 -18.11 6.31
CA VAL A 60 9.88 -19.34 7.11
C VAL A 60 10.06 -19.02 8.59
N PRO A 61 10.96 -18.10 8.96
CA PRO A 61 11.22 -17.79 10.37
C PRO A 61 10.11 -16.94 11.00
N ASP A 62 9.49 -16.03 10.25
CA ASP A 62 8.39 -15.20 10.75
C ASP A 62 7.08 -15.58 10.09
N THR A 63 6.16 -16.08 10.89
CA THR A 63 4.80 -16.44 10.45
C THR A 63 3.75 -15.43 10.90
N THR A 64 4.15 -14.41 11.64
CA THR A 64 3.24 -13.39 12.19
C THR A 64 2.97 -12.30 11.17
N VAL A 65 1.75 -12.27 10.66
CA VAL A 65 1.31 -11.22 9.73
C VAL A 65 0.90 -9.98 10.51
N LYS A 66 1.49 -8.83 10.15
CA LYS A 66 1.35 -7.55 10.85
C LYS A 66 0.65 -6.52 9.96
N ALA A 67 -0.03 -5.58 10.59
CA ALA A 67 -0.62 -4.45 9.89
C ALA A 67 0.47 -3.55 9.28
N CYS A 68 0.41 -3.29 7.97
CA CYS A 68 1.36 -2.43 7.26
C CYS A 68 1.28 -0.96 7.68
N ILE A 69 0.13 -0.55 8.19
CA ILE A 69 -0.17 0.83 8.59
C ILE A 69 -1.18 0.82 9.74
N THR A 70 -1.28 1.93 10.47
CA THR A 70 -2.35 2.12 11.46
C THR A 70 -3.69 2.31 10.76
N GLY A 71 -4.74 1.58 11.18
CA GLY A 71 -6.06 1.69 10.58
C GLY A 71 -7.07 0.72 11.22
N ARG A 72 -8.10 0.34 10.47
CA ARG A 72 -9.21 -0.46 10.98
C ARG A 72 -9.48 -1.68 10.11
N VAL A 73 -9.76 -2.82 10.74
CA VAL A 73 -10.23 -4.03 10.05
C VAL A 73 -11.64 -3.78 9.50
N SER A 74 -11.76 -3.80 8.18
CA SER A 74 -13.04 -3.64 7.48
C SER A 74 -13.81 -4.95 7.39
N ASN A 75 -13.11 -6.05 7.11
CA ASN A 75 -13.73 -7.36 7.02
C ASN A 75 -12.73 -8.48 7.31
N VAL A 76 -13.25 -9.65 7.68
CA VAL A 76 -12.52 -10.91 7.84
C VAL A 76 -13.35 -12.00 7.16
N ILE A 77 -12.76 -12.69 6.19
CA ILE A 77 -13.46 -13.64 5.32
C ILE A 77 -12.66 -14.95 5.31
N GLN A 78 -13.35 -16.08 5.43
CA GLN A 78 -12.74 -17.38 5.16
C GLN A 78 -13.01 -17.74 3.69
N ASN A 79 -11.96 -18.10 2.96
CA ASN A 79 -12.05 -18.50 1.57
C ASN A 79 -12.32 -20.03 1.43
N GLU A 80 -12.49 -20.50 0.19
CA GLU A 80 -12.81 -21.91 -0.11
C GLU A 80 -11.68 -22.87 0.27
N ASP A 81 -10.44 -22.40 0.36
CA ASP A 81 -9.26 -23.19 0.77
C ASP A 81 -9.05 -23.23 2.29
N GLU A 82 -10.08 -22.87 3.07
CA GLU A 82 -10.03 -22.75 4.53
C GLU A 82 -8.99 -21.74 5.05
N LYS A 83 -8.42 -20.91 4.16
CA LYS A 83 -7.56 -19.79 4.50
C LYS A 83 -8.41 -18.56 4.79
N TRP A 84 -7.77 -17.57 5.44
CA TRP A 84 -8.44 -16.34 5.83
C TRP A 84 -7.92 -15.15 5.05
N ASP A 85 -8.84 -14.27 4.72
CA ASP A 85 -8.55 -12.96 4.16
C ASP A 85 -8.93 -11.89 5.18
N VAL A 86 -8.06 -10.88 5.32
CA VAL A 86 -8.32 -9.71 6.15
C VAL A 86 -8.29 -8.46 5.28
N VAL A 87 -9.40 -7.74 5.25
CA VAL A 87 -9.50 -6.45 4.58
C VAL A 87 -9.32 -5.36 5.61
N PHE A 88 -8.32 -4.52 5.38
CA PHE A 88 -7.91 -3.46 6.28
C PHE A 88 -8.07 -2.10 5.59
N TYR A 89 -8.49 -1.09 6.33
CA TYR A 89 -8.85 0.20 5.77
C TYR A 89 -8.11 1.35 6.47
N TYR A 90 -7.56 2.25 5.67
CA TYR A 90 -6.98 3.51 6.13
C TYR A 90 -7.26 4.64 5.13
N ARG A 91 -8.05 5.64 5.52
CA ARG A 91 -8.53 6.74 4.65
C ARG A 91 -9.21 6.19 3.39
N ASP A 92 -8.61 6.44 2.22
CA ASP A 92 -9.11 6.01 0.91
C ASP A 92 -8.45 4.72 0.42
N TYR A 93 -7.67 4.05 1.27
CA TYR A 93 -6.90 2.86 0.93
C TYR A 93 -7.48 1.62 1.59
N TYR A 94 -7.55 0.54 0.80
CA TYR A 94 -7.85 -0.81 1.24
C TYR A 94 -6.64 -1.69 1.05
N PHE A 95 -6.34 -2.49 2.06
CA PHE A 95 -5.27 -3.46 2.07
C PHE A 95 -5.90 -4.84 2.25
N TRP A 96 -5.72 -5.70 1.27
CA TRP A 96 -6.27 -7.04 1.28
C TRP A 96 -5.15 -8.04 1.55
N TYR A 97 -5.17 -8.65 2.70
CA TYR A 97 -4.24 -9.69 3.12
C TYR A 97 -4.90 -11.04 2.88
N SER A 98 -4.35 -11.88 1.99
CA SER A 98 -4.90 -13.21 1.66
C SER A 98 -3.92 -14.31 2.00
N GLY A 99 -4.46 -15.49 2.36
CA GLY A 99 -3.69 -16.69 2.61
C GLY A 99 -3.29 -16.93 4.06
N LEU A 100 -3.93 -16.23 5.02
CA LEU A 100 -3.68 -16.47 6.44
C LEU A 100 -4.23 -17.85 6.87
N SER A 101 -3.44 -18.59 7.66
CA SER A 101 -3.88 -19.85 8.28
C SER A 101 -4.74 -19.62 9.54
N LYS A 102 -4.52 -18.48 10.20
CA LYS A 102 -5.24 -18.08 11.40
C LYS A 102 -5.33 -16.56 11.49
N VAL A 103 -6.48 -16.05 11.93
CA VAL A 103 -6.73 -14.64 12.19
C VAL A 103 -6.98 -14.45 13.68
N ILE A 104 -6.45 -13.36 14.26
CA ILE A 104 -6.60 -12.98 15.67
C ILE A 104 -7.36 -11.67 15.86
N VAL A 105 -7.80 -11.07 14.77
CA VAL A 105 -8.56 -9.82 14.72
C VAL A 105 -9.96 -10.08 14.20
N LYS A 106 -10.86 -9.15 14.45
CA LYS A 106 -12.24 -9.17 13.97
C LYS A 106 -12.61 -7.85 13.30
N LYS A 107 -13.71 -7.88 12.56
CA LYS A 107 -14.27 -6.68 11.95
C LYS A 107 -14.42 -5.53 12.96
N ASN A 108 -14.02 -4.33 12.55
CA ASN A 108 -14.00 -3.09 13.30
C ASN A 108 -12.87 -2.94 14.34
N ASP A 109 -11.98 -3.91 14.50
CA ASP A 109 -10.80 -3.72 15.33
C ASP A 109 -9.91 -2.61 14.75
N ASN A 110 -9.38 -1.77 15.65
CA ASN A 110 -8.39 -0.75 15.29
C ASN A 110 -7.00 -1.30 15.61
N LEU A 111 -6.11 -1.27 14.64
CA LEU A 111 -4.75 -1.75 14.78
C LEU A 111 -3.76 -0.61 14.54
N LYS A 112 -2.68 -0.64 15.27
CA LYS A 112 -1.50 0.19 15.00
C LYS A 112 -0.60 -0.51 13.97
N VAL A 113 0.22 0.26 13.29
CA VAL A 113 1.28 -0.28 12.43
C VAL A 113 2.11 -1.32 13.18
N SER A 114 2.48 -2.41 12.51
CA SER A 114 3.23 -3.55 13.06
C SER A 114 2.51 -4.37 14.13
N GLN A 115 1.24 -4.09 14.40
CA GLN A 115 0.45 -4.92 15.30
C GLN A 115 0.02 -6.22 14.58
N PRO A 116 0.11 -7.40 15.24
CA PRO A 116 -0.31 -8.66 14.65
C PRO A 116 -1.79 -8.68 14.26
N LEU A 117 -2.11 -9.23 13.09
CA LEU A 117 -3.48 -9.48 12.63
C LEU A 117 -3.78 -10.96 12.41
N GLY A 118 -2.75 -11.79 12.27
CA GLY A 118 -2.91 -13.23 12.07
C GLY A 118 -1.58 -13.92 11.81
N TYR A 119 -1.67 -15.14 11.29
CA TYR A 119 -0.51 -15.99 11.04
C TYR A 119 -0.64 -16.68 9.68
N ILE A 120 0.50 -16.98 9.05
CA ILE A 120 0.61 -17.89 7.91
C ILE A 120 1.27 -19.20 8.36
N THR A 121 1.10 -20.28 7.60
CA THR A 121 1.92 -21.49 7.76
C THR A 121 3.35 -21.16 7.29
N PRO A 122 4.41 -21.65 7.96
CA PRO A 122 5.79 -21.42 7.53
C PRO A 122 6.00 -21.83 6.06
N GLY A 123 6.51 -20.91 5.24
CA GLY A 123 6.73 -21.14 3.82
C GLY A 123 5.51 -20.95 2.91
N ASP A 124 4.32 -20.78 3.47
CA ASP A 124 3.15 -20.38 2.69
C ASP A 124 3.27 -18.94 2.21
N LYS A 125 2.57 -18.65 1.11
CA LYS A 125 2.54 -17.33 0.50
C LYS A 125 1.44 -16.47 1.14
N LEU A 126 1.81 -15.31 1.67
CA LEU A 126 0.90 -14.21 1.95
C LEU A 126 0.77 -13.37 0.70
N GLU A 127 -0.43 -13.10 0.24
CA GLU A 127 -0.69 -12.13 -0.82
C GLU A 127 -1.21 -10.82 -0.23
N LEU A 128 -0.65 -9.71 -0.71
CA LEU A 128 -1.08 -8.38 -0.33
C LEU A 128 -1.45 -7.59 -1.59
N SER A 129 -2.70 -7.15 -1.64
CA SER A 129 -3.20 -6.21 -2.65
C SER A 129 -3.53 -4.88 -2.00
N ILE A 130 -3.30 -3.79 -2.73
CA ILE A 130 -3.59 -2.43 -2.28
C ILE A 130 -4.49 -1.76 -3.29
N PHE A 131 -5.53 -1.10 -2.80
CA PHE A 131 -6.45 -0.31 -3.63
C PHE A 131 -6.56 1.10 -3.06
N LYS A 132 -6.57 2.09 -3.92
CA LYS A 132 -7.01 3.45 -3.58
C LYS A 132 -8.38 3.66 -4.21
N PHE A 133 -9.42 3.76 -3.38
CA PHE A 133 -10.81 3.56 -3.80
C PHE A 133 -10.95 2.19 -4.49
N GLU A 134 -11.28 2.16 -5.76
CA GLU A 134 -11.40 0.94 -6.57
C GLU A 134 -10.19 0.69 -7.49
N THR A 135 -9.19 1.59 -7.48
CA THR A 135 -8.01 1.49 -8.35
C THR A 135 -6.92 0.63 -7.69
N PRO A 136 -6.50 -0.48 -8.30
CA PRO A 136 -5.41 -1.30 -7.79
C PRO A 136 -4.07 -0.55 -7.91
N LEU A 137 -3.23 -0.71 -6.90
CA LEU A 137 -1.89 -0.13 -6.83
C LEU A 137 -0.85 -1.25 -6.68
N ASP A 138 0.34 -1.05 -7.25
CA ASP A 138 1.46 -1.98 -7.08
C ASP A 138 2.04 -1.85 -5.66
N PRO A 139 1.87 -2.88 -4.79
CA PRO A 139 2.32 -2.83 -3.41
C PRO A 139 3.83 -2.68 -3.26
N THR A 140 4.62 -3.19 -4.21
CA THR A 140 6.09 -3.17 -4.16
C THR A 140 6.66 -1.75 -4.14
N ARG A 141 5.89 -0.78 -4.59
CA ARG A 141 6.29 0.64 -4.62
C ARG A 141 6.14 1.35 -3.28
N PHE A 142 5.44 0.74 -2.32
CA PHE A 142 5.09 1.35 -1.04
C PHE A 142 5.65 0.60 0.17
N LEU A 143 5.92 -0.70 0.02
CA LEU A 143 6.41 -1.56 1.10
C LEU A 143 7.90 -1.36 1.37
N ASP A 144 8.27 -1.33 2.65
CA ASP A 144 9.66 -1.34 3.11
C ASP A 144 10.21 -2.76 3.37
N CYS A 145 9.72 -3.76 2.63
CA CYS A 145 10.24 -5.12 2.73
C CYS A 145 11.70 -5.18 2.27
N LYS A 146 12.53 -5.85 3.07
CA LYS A 146 13.90 -6.16 2.65
C LYS A 146 13.83 -7.20 1.53
N VAL A 147 14.17 -6.78 0.31
CA VAL A 147 14.24 -7.69 -0.83
C VAL A 147 15.48 -8.55 -0.67
N VAL A 148 15.32 -9.80 -0.24
CA VAL A 148 16.37 -10.80 -0.40
C VAL A 148 16.32 -11.27 -1.84
N MET A 149 17.15 -10.68 -2.71
CA MET A 149 17.35 -11.24 -4.05
C MET A 149 18.00 -12.60 -3.87
N LYS A 150 17.31 -13.66 -4.26
CA LYS A 150 17.91 -14.97 -4.43
C LYS A 150 18.86 -14.85 -5.63
N THR A 151 20.15 -14.79 -5.36
CA THR A 151 21.19 -14.96 -6.37
C THR A 151 21.17 -16.47 -6.73
N ASP A 152 20.66 -16.76 -7.93
CA ASP A 152 20.81 -18.10 -8.54
C ASP A 152 22.27 -18.37 -8.90
#